data_684eecb6b4eac13a3489375fe69e9856
#
_entry.id   684eecb6b4eac13a3489375fe69e9856
#
_cell.length_a   1.000
_cell.length_b   1.000
_cell.length_c   1.000
_cell.angle_alpha   90.00
_cell.angle_beta   90.00
_cell.angle_gamma   90.00
#
_symmetry.space_group_name_H-M   'P 1'
#
loop_
_entity.id
_entity.type
_entity.pdbx_description
1 polymer ?
#
loop_
_entity_poly.entity_id
_entity_poly.type
_entity_poly.pdbx_seq_one_letter_code
_entity_poly.pdbx_strand_id
1 'polypeptide(L)'
;MALAVIGMFALGLWMRDLSYYDPWYKDGPAIHKSVGILLFVLLIIRVVWRNLNTRPDDDPALKVWERITAHLTHIALYGLMFALMIAGYFISTADGRAIEVFNWFSVPATIYDLPEQEDIAGEIHEILAWVLIALASVHALAALKHHFINRDTTLLKMLGRDAISASNHTINKKEAKQ
;
A
#
# COMPACT_ATOMS: atom_id res chain seq x y z
N MET A 1 -5.77 -1.62 2.03
CA MET A 1 -4.64 -0.86 1.45
C MET A 1 -4.58 -0.94 -0.08
N ALA A 2 -4.64 -2.11 -0.73
CA ALA A 2 -4.49 -2.19 -2.20
C ALA A 2 -5.48 -1.28 -2.97
N LEU A 3 -6.78 -1.35 -2.66
CA LEU A 3 -7.78 -0.49 -3.30
C LEU A 3 -7.53 1.01 -3.04
N ALA A 4 -7.08 1.36 -1.83
CA ALA A 4 -6.76 2.75 -1.51
C ALA A 4 -5.54 3.25 -2.30
N VAL A 5 -4.50 2.42 -2.47
CA VAL A 5 -3.32 2.76 -3.29
C VAL A 5 -3.70 2.95 -4.76
N ILE A 6 -4.56 2.08 -5.31
CA ILE A 6 -5.07 2.23 -6.68
C ILE A 6 -5.88 3.53 -6.81
N GLY A 7 -6.75 3.83 -5.87
CA GLY A 7 -7.51 5.09 -5.84
C GLY A 7 -6.60 6.33 -5.74
N MET A 8 -5.56 6.26 -4.91
CA MET A 8 -4.56 7.32 -4.78
C MET A 8 -3.75 7.53 -6.06
N PHE A 9 -3.39 6.44 -6.75
CA PHE A 9 -2.73 6.53 -8.05
C PHE A 9 -3.63 7.19 -9.09
N ALA A 10 -4.90 6.77 -9.18
CA ALA A 10 -5.87 7.38 -10.09
C ALA A 10 -6.09 8.87 -9.77
N LEU A 11 -6.23 9.22 -8.48
CA LEU A 11 -6.34 10.61 -8.03
C LEU A 11 -5.09 11.41 -8.39
N GLY A 12 -3.89 10.83 -8.21
CA GLY A 12 -2.62 11.45 -8.56
C GLY A 12 -2.50 11.77 -10.04
N LEU A 13 -2.90 10.84 -10.91
CA LEU A 13 -2.92 11.06 -12.36
C LEU A 13 -3.93 12.16 -12.74
N TRP A 14 -5.15 12.09 -12.20
CA TRP A 14 -6.20 13.05 -12.49
C TRP A 14 -5.81 14.47 -12.06
N MET A 15 -5.22 14.65 -10.87
CA MET A 15 -4.90 16.00 -10.38
C MET A 15 -3.76 16.68 -11.15
N ARG A 16 -2.93 15.94 -11.91
CA ARG A 16 -1.88 16.51 -12.80
C ARG A 16 -2.47 17.29 -13.98
N ASP A 17 -3.66 16.88 -14.42
CA ASP A 17 -4.33 17.47 -15.58
C ASP A 17 -5.19 18.68 -15.21
N LEU A 18 -5.32 19.01 -13.89
CA LEU A 18 -6.10 20.15 -13.42
C LEU A 18 -5.41 21.47 -13.75
N SER A 19 -6.15 22.37 -14.39
CA SER A 19 -5.69 23.75 -14.60
C SER A 19 -5.93 24.63 -13.36
N TYR A 20 -5.23 25.76 -13.28
CA TYR A 20 -5.40 26.70 -12.19
C TYR A 20 -6.86 27.19 -11.99
N TYR A 21 -7.65 27.19 -13.06
CA TYR A 21 -9.06 27.62 -13.05
C TYR A 21 -10.03 26.49 -12.68
N ASP A 22 -9.54 25.26 -12.50
CA ASP A 22 -10.37 24.15 -12.13
C ASP A 22 -10.81 24.27 -10.66
N PRO A 23 -12.10 24.05 -10.33
CA PRO A 23 -12.57 24.06 -8.95
C PRO A 23 -11.82 23.10 -8.01
N TRP A 24 -11.29 22.01 -8.54
CA TRP A 24 -10.56 20.98 -7.80
C TRP A 24 -9.05 21.20 -7.72
N TYR A 25 -8.54 22.29 -8.31
CA TYR A 25 -7.09 22.55 -8.34
C TYR A 25 -6.41 22.57 -6.97
N LYS A 26 -7.12 23.03 -5.93
CA LYS A 26 -6.64 23.05 -4.54
C LYS A 26 -7.08 21.82 -3.76
N ASP A 27 -8.33 21.39 -3.95
CA ASP A 27 -8.93 20.32 -3.15
C ASP A 27 -8.40 18.94 -3.54
N GLY A 28 -8.12 18.68 -4.81
CA GLY A 28 -7.53 17.44 -5.27
C GLY A 28 -6.20 17.11 -4.57
N PRO A 29 -5.19 17.99 -4.65
CA PRO A 29 -3.93 17.80 -3.91
C PRO A 29 -4.11 17.76 -2.39
N ALA A 30 -5.04 18.53 -1.80
CA ALA A 30 -5.30 18.50 -0.36
C ALA A 30 -5.83 17.12 0.09
N ILE A 31 -6.76 16.54 -0.65
CA ILE A 31 -7.29 15.20 -0.41
C ILE A 31 -6.17 14.16 -0.58
N HIS A 32 -5.38 14.25 -1.68
CA HIS A 32 -4.28 13.34 -1.93
C HIS A 32 -3.27 13.32 -0.79
N LYS A 33 -2.84 14.49 -0.31
CA LYS A 33 -1.90 14.62 0.82
C LYS A 33 -2.50 14.07 2.12
N SER A 34 -3.74 14.41 2.42
CA SER A 34 -4.42 13.95 3.65
C SER A 34 -4.57 12.44 3.69
N VAL A 35 -5.07 11.83 2.60
CA VAL A 35 -5.19 10.37 2.49
C VAL A 35 -3.81 9.71 2.50
N GLY A 36 -2.81 10.31 1.84
CA GLY A 36 -1.43 9.84 1.84
C GLY A 36 -0.85 9.70 3.24
N ILE A 37 -1.01 10.71 4.10
CA ILE A 37 -0.56 10.66 5.50
C ILE A 37 -1.30 9.57 6.28
N LEU A 38 -2.62 9.45 6.14
CA LEU A 38 -3.38 8.38 6.80
C LEU A 38 -2.95 6.99 6.35
N LEU A 39 -2.67 6.81 5.06
CA LEU A 39 -2.14 5.54 4.54
C LEU A 39 -0.73 5.26 5.05
N PHE A 40 0.10 6.28 5.27
CA PHE A 40 1.42 6.12 5.87
C PHE A 40 1.32 5.60 7.31
N VAL A 41 0.43 6.18 8.11
CA VAL A 41 0.16 5.70 9.47
C VAL A 41 -0.35 4.26 9.45
N LEU A 42 -1.30 3.94 8.58
CA LEU A 42 -1.82 2.58 8.41
C LEU A 42 -0.73 1.59 7.95
N LEU A 43 0.20 2.03 7.11
CA LEU A 43 1.34 1.21 6.69
C LEU A 43 2.24 0.86 7.88
N ILE A 44 2.57 1.84 8.72
CA ILE A 44 3.36 1.62 9.94
C ILE A 44 2.66 0.63 10.86
N ILE A 45 1.38 0.86 11.17
CA ILE A 45 0.58 -0.03 12.01
C ILE A 45 0.59 -1.45 11.43
N ARG A 46 0.39 -1.59 10.12
CA ARG A 46 0.38 -2.89 9.45
C ARG A 46 1.73 -3.61 9.53
N VAL A 47 2.83 -2.89 9.34
CA VAL A 47 4.19 -3.46 9.44
C VAL A 47 4.48 -3.90 10.86
N VAL A 48 4.16 -3.08 11.85
CA VAL A 48 4.29 -3.43 13.27
C VAL A 48 3.44 -4.66 13.60
N TRP A 49 2.16 -4.66 13.24
CA TRP A 49 1.26 -5.79 13.45
C TRP A 49 1.80 -7.09 12.84
N ARG A 50 2.28 -7.02 11.59
CA ARG A 50 2.84 -8.17 10.88
C ARG A 50 4.08 -8.76 11.58
N ASN A 51 4.90 -7.92 12.20
CA ASN A 51 6.12 -8.38 12.91
C ASN A 51 5.82 -8.92 14.31
N LEU A 52 4.74 -8.47 14.94
CA LEU A 52 4.32 -8.93 16.27
C LEU A 52 3.50 -10.23 16.22
N ASN A 53 2.91 -10.57 15.07
CA ASN A 53 2.07 -11.75 14.92
C ASN A 53 2.78 -12.85 14.13
N THR A 54 2.46 -14.10 14.45
CA THR A 54 2.96 -15.28 13.73
C THR A 54 2.41 -15.27 12.30
N ARG A 55 3.31 -15.54 11.35
CA ARG A 55 2.90 -15.65 9.93
C ARG A 55 2.17 -16.97 9.72
N PRO A 56 1.12 -16.99 8.89
CA PRO A 56 0.54 -18.23 8.40
C PRO A 56 1.62 -19.07 7.71
N ASP A 57 1.56 -20.38 7.88
CA ASP A 57 2.48 -21.29 7.20
C ASP A 57 2.32 -21.18 5.68
N ASP A 58 3.45 -21.30 4.98
CA ASP A 58 3.46 -21.36 3.53
C ASP A 58 2.71 -22.61 3.05
N ASP A 59 2.10 -22.52 1.86
CA ASP A 59 1.45 -23.67 1.25
C ASP A 59 2.52 -24.73 0.89
N PRO A 60 2.41 -25.98 1.39
CA PRO A 60 3.38 -27.04 1.08
C PRO A 60 3.51 -27.35 -0.41
N ALA A 61 2.49 -27.00 -1.22
CA ALA A 61 2.49 -27.19 -2.66
C ALA A 61 3.38 -26.19 -3.41
N LEU A 62 3.80 -25.07 -2.77
CA LEU A 62 4.63 -24.05 -3.40
C LEU A 62 6.08 -24.54 -3.55
N LYS A 63 6.64 -24.32 -4.73
CA LYS A 63 8.06 -24.53 -4.99
C LYS A 63 8.90 -23.53 -4.20
N VAL A 64 10.11 -23.91 -3.83
CA VAL A 64 11.02 -23.06 -3.04
C VAL A 64 11.23 -21.69 -3.68
N TRP A 65 11.43 -21.62 -5.00
CA TRP A 65 11.62 -20.35 -5.70
C TRP A 65 10.36 -19.47 -5.70
N GLU A 66 9.15 -20.04 -5.77
CA GLU A 66 7.89 -19.29 -5.71
C GLU A 66 7.71 -18.63 -4.34
N ARG A 67 8.05 -19.35 -3.28
CA ARG A 67 8.04 -18.83 -1.90
C ARG A 67 9.03 -17.69 -1.70
N ILE A 68 10.27 -17.86 -2.18
CA ILE A 68 11.30 -16.81 -2.09
C ILE A 68 10.85 -15.57 -2.87
N THR A 69 10.38 -15.74 -4.10
CA THR A 69 9.91 -14.63 -4.95
C THR A 69 8.72 -13.90 -4.31
N ALA A 70 7.75 -14.62 -3.75
CA ALA A 70 6.62 -14.01 -3.05
C ALA A 70 7.08 -13.20 -1.84
N HIS A 71 8.05 -13.72 -1.06
CA HIS A 71 8.59 -13.01 0.09
C HIS A 71 9.33 -11.72 -0.32
N LEU A 72 10.18 -11.79 -1.33
CA LEU A 72 10.90 -10.63 -1.87
C LEU A 72 9.93 -9.58 -2.44
N THR A 73 8.88 -10.03 -3.16
CA THR A 73 7.85 -9.13 -3.67
C THR A 73 7.12 -8.39 -2.56
N HIS A 74 6.78 -9.06 -1.46
CA HIS A 74 6.18 -8.39 -0.31
C HIS A 74 7.12 -7.35 0.31
N ILE A 75 8.41 -7.67 0.48
CA ILE A 75 9.40 -6.71 0.99
C ILE A 75 9.49 -5.50 0.05
N ALA A 76 9.58 -5.74 -1.26
CA ALA A 76 9.64 -4.69 -2.26
C ALA A 76 8.40 -3.79 -2.26
N LEU A 77 7.18 -4.37 -2.20
CA LEU A 77 5.94 -3.60 -2.11
C LEU A 77 5.88 -2.71 -0.86
N TYR A 78 6.27 -3.23 0.32
CA TYR A 78 6.32 -2.42 1.54
C TYR A 78 7.38 -1.31 1.44
N GLY A 79 8.58 -1.64 0.94
CA GLY A 79 9.67 -0.67 0.77
C GLY A 79 9.29 0.44 -0.22
N LEU A 80 8.69 0.09 -1.36
CA LEU A 80 8.19 1.06 -2.35
C LEU A 80 7.11 1.96 -1.77
N MET A 81 6.14 1.42 -1.03
CA MET A 81 5.10 2.23 -0.38
C MET A 81 5.71 3.21 0.63
N PHE A 82 6.69 2.77 1.43
CA PHE A 82 7.39 3.62 2.39
C PHE A 82 8.12 4.76 1.68
N ALA A 83 8.92 4.44 0.67
CA ALA A 83 9.68 5.42 -0.10
C ALA A 83 8.76 6.41 -0.84
N LEU A 84 7.67 5.92 -1.44
CA LEU A 84 6.66 6.74 -2.10
C LEU A 84 6.04 7.77 -1.15
N MET A 85 5.64 7.35 0.05
CA MET A 85 5.02 8.24 1.03
C MET A 85 6.00 9.27 1.59
N ILE A 86 7.26 8.90 1.79
CA ILE A 86 8.34 9.82 2.16
C ILE A 86 8.58 10.84 1.06
N ALA A 87 8.66 10.43 -0.21
CA ALA A 87 8.81 11.34 -1.33
C ALA A 87 7.64 12.34 -1.39
N GLY A 88 6.39 11.86 -1.23
CA GLY A 88 5.20 12.71 -1.18
C GLY A 88 5.21 13.73 -0.02
N TYR A 89 5.76 13.34 1.12
CA TYR A 89 5.99 14.26 2.23
C TYR A 89 6.98 15.38 1.85
N PHE A 90 8.12 15.04 1.22
CA PHE A 90 9.12 16.02 0.80
C PHE A 90 8.61 16.98 -0.27
N ILE A 91 7.77 16.54 -1.21
CA ILE A 91 7.08 17.43 -2.16
C ILE A 91 6.26 18.46 -1.37
N SER A 92 5.43 17.98 -0.44
CA SER A 92 4.43 18.81 0.22
C SER A 92 4.99 19.78 1.25
N THR A 93 6.21 19.55 1.71
CA THR A 93 6.90 20.33 2.76
C THR A 93 8.09 21.13 2.22
N ALA A 94 8.31 21.14 0.91
CA ALA A 94 9.47 21.80 0.30
C ALA A 94 9.55 23.29 0.60
N ASP A 95 8.42 23.96 0.72
CA ASP A 95 8.31 25.38 1.04
C ASP A 95 8.17 25.70 2.56
N GLY A 96 8.42 24.70 3.43
CA GLY A 96 8.34 24.83 4.88
C GLY A 96 6.94 24.81 5.47
N ARG A 97 5.89 24.67 4.65
CA ARG A 97 4.51 24.57 5.15
C ARG A 97 4.21 23.19 5.70
N ALA A 98 3.42 23.13 6.77
CA ALA A 98 2.90 21.88 7.30
C ALA A 98 1.85 21.28 6.37
N ILE A 99 1.69 19.95 6.40
CA ILE A 99 0.62 19.25 5.69
C ILE A 99 -0.61 19.20 6.59
N GLU A 100 -1.67 19.89 6.19
CA GLU A 100 -2.97 19.84 6.85
C GLU A 100 -3.68 18.51 6.45
N VAL A 101 -4.07 17.73 7.46
CA VAL A 101 -4.77 16.46 7.27
C VAL A 101 -6.24 16.64 7.62
N PHE A 102 -7.09 16.87 6.62
CA PHE A 102 -8.54 17.10 6.74
C PHE A 102 -8.94 18.12 7.81
N ASN A 103 -8.09 19.10 8.10
CA ASN A 103 -8.25 20.07 9.19
C ASN A 103 -8.36 19.43 10.60
N TRP A 104 -7.95 18.15 10.77
CA TRP A 104 -7.93 17.47 12.06
C TRP A 104 -6.62 17.72 12.81
N PHE A 105 -5.51 17.65 12.08
CA PHE A 105 -4.16 17.91 12.59
C PHE A 105 -3.23 18.28 11.44
N SER A 106 -2.08 18.84 11.78
CA SER A 106 -1.04 19.18 10.81
C SER A 106 0.24 18.39 11.07
N VAL A 107 0.92 17.97 9.99
CA VAL A 107 2.24 17.34 10.03
C VAL A 107 3.27 18.40 9.68
N PRO A 108 4.17 18.78 10.63
CA PRO A 108 5.13 19.85 10.41
C PRO A 108 6.16 19.49 9.34
N ALA A 109 6.68 20.49 8.63
CA ALA A 109 7.85 20.36 7.80
C ALA A 109 9.09 20.21 8.68
N THR A 110 9.83 19.10 8.52
CA THR A 110 11.07 18.84 9.27
C THR A 110 12.33 19.13 8.47
N ILE A 111 12.28 18.88 7.16
CA ILE A 111 13.33 19.15 6.19
C ILE A 111 12.70 19.90 5.03
N TYR A 112 13.14 21.10 4.78
CA TYR A 112 12.59 22.01 3.76
C TYR A 112 13.66 22.96 3.25
N ASP A 113 13.34 23.71 2.20
CA ASP A 113 14.20 24.73 1.59
C ASP A 113 15.52 24.15 1.05
N LEU A 114 15.51 22.87 0.63
CA LEU A 114 16.63 22.30 -0.09
C LEU A 114 16.53 22.67 -1.59
N PRO A 115 17.68 22.85 -2.28
CA PRO A 115 17.68 23.11 -3.72
C PRO A 115 16.84 22.06 -4.49
N GLU A 116 15.91 22.50 -5.32
CA GLU A 116 15.07 21.66 -6.19
C GLU A 116 14.31 20.54 -5.45
N GLN A 117 14.05 20.70 -4.15
CA GLN A 117 13.45 19.65 -3.31
C GLN A 117 12.11 19.16 -3.88
N GLU A 118 11.23 20.09 -4.27
CA GLU A 118 9.90 19.75 -4.80
C GLU A 118 10.00 18.96 -6.10
N ASP A 119 10.84 19.41 -7.02
CA ASP A 119 10.98 18.80 -8.34
C ASP A 119 11.63 17.41 -8.25
N ILE A 120 12.73 17.28 -7.51
CA ILE A 120 13.41 15.97 -7.33
C ILE A 120 12.50 14.98 -6.59
N ALA A 121 11.86 15.41 -5.51
CA ALA A 121 10.94 14.55 -4.77
C ALA A 121 9.70 14.21 -5.61
N GLY A 122 9.23 15.13 -6.45
CA GLY A 122 8.13 14.92 -7.39
C GLY A 122 8.44 13.85 -8.43
N GLU A 123 9.61 13.93 -9.07
CA GLU A 123 10.07 12.94 -10.04
C GLU A 123 10.20 11.55 -9.40
N ILE A 124 10.85 11.49 -8.23
CA ILE A 124 11.00 10.23 -7.47
C ILE A 124 9.62 9.65 -7.12
N HIS A 125 8.69 10.48 -6.62
CA HIS A 125 7.34 10.03 -6.26
C HIS A 125 6.60 9.45 -7.47
N GLU A 126 6.67 10.10 -8.61
CA GLU A 126 6.04 9.62 -9.85
C GLU A 126 6.63 8.28 -10.30
N ILE A 127 7.95 8.17 -10.37
CA ILE A 127 8.63 6.92 -10.76
C ILE A 127 8.24 5.78 -9.80
N LEU A 128 8.30 6.03 -8.49
CA LEU A 128 7.94 5.04 -7.48
C LEU A 128 6.47 4.62 -7.59
N ALA A 129 5.55 5.55 -7.92
CA ALA A 129 4.14 5.24 -8.11
C ALA A 129 3.92 4.28 -9.28
N TRP A 130 4.55 4.53 -10.43
CA TRP A 130 4.49 3.64 -11.58
C TRP A 130 5.09 2.26 -11.29
N VAL A 131 6.27 2.22 -10.65
CA VAL A 131 6.92 0.95 -10.27
C VAL A 131 6.05 0.17 -9.28
N LEU A 132 5.45 0.84 -8.30
CA LEU A 132 4.56 0.21 -7.32
C LEU A 132 3.34 -0.42 -7.99
N ILE A 133 2.67 0.31 -8.90
CA ILE A 133 1.48 -0.20 -9.62
C ILE A 133 1.85 -1.37 -10.54
N ALA A 134 2.98 -1.28 -11.26
CA ALA A 134 3.45 -2.37 -12.11
C ALA A 134 3.73 -3.64 -11.29
N LEU A 135 4.48 -3.50 -10.17
CA LEU A 135 4.80 -4.63 -9.30
C LEU A 135 3.54 -5.22 -8.63
N ALA A 136 2.61 -4.37 -8.17
CA ALA A 136 1.35 -4.81 -7.58
C ALA A 136 0.47 -5.55 -8.60
N SER A 137 0.46 -5.11 -9.85
CA SER A 137 -0.27 -5.77 -10.95
C SER A 137 0.32 -7.16 -11.24
N VAL A 138 1.64 -7.27 -11.36
CA VAL A 138 2.31 -8.57 -11.56
C VAL A 138 2.05 -9.50 -10.37
N HIS A 139 2.11 -8.98 -9.14
CA HIS A 139 1.83 -9.73 -7.93
C HIS A 139 0.37 -10.26 -7.90
N ALA A 140 -0.60 -9.42 -8.26
CA ALA A 140 -2.00 -9.81 -8.35
C ALA A 140 -2.23 -10.87 -9.45
N LEU A 141 -1.62 -10.71 -10.63
CA LEU A 141 -1.69 -11.69 -11.72
C LEU A 141 -1.07 -13.03 -11.32
N ALA A 142 0.05 -13.03 -10.59
CA ALA A 142 0.64 -14.25 -10.05
C ALA A 142 -0.31 -14.96 -9.07
N ALA A 143 -0.96 -14.22 -8.17
CA ALA A 143 -1.96 -14.78 -7.25
C ALA A 143 -3.19 -15.36 -7.99
N LEU A 144 -3.66 -14.70 -9.05
CA LEU A 144 -4.73 -15.21 -9.91
C LEU A 144 -4.31 -16.49 -10.65
N LYS A 145 -3.08 -16.53 -11.20
CA LYS A 145 -2.52 -17.75 -11.79
C LYS A 145 -2.53 -18.90 -10.80
N HIS A 146 -2.05 -18.70 -9.59
CA HIS A 146 -2.03 -19.70 -8.53
C HIS A 146 -3.44 -20.21 -8.23
N HIS A 147 -4.41 -19.32 -8.11
CA HIS A 147 -5.79 -19.67 -7.82
C HIS A 147 -6.48 -20.46 -8.95
N PHE A 148 -6.40 -19.98 -10.21
CA PHE A 148 -7.16 -20.54 -11.32
C PHE A 148 -6.45 -21.71 -12.03
N ILE A 149 -5.11 -21.63 -12.14
CA ILE A 149 -4.31 -22.65 -12.89
C ILE A 149 -3.79 -23.70 -11.94
N ASN A 150 -3.13 -23.32 -10.86
CA ASN A 150 -2.56 -24.25 -9.89
C ASN A 150 -3.62 -24.78 -8.91
N ARG A 151 -4.79 -24.09 -8.81
CA ARG A 151 -5.90 -24.40 -7.90
C ARG A 151 -5.47 -24.51 -6.44
N ASP A 152 -4.53 -23.67 -6.02
CA ASP A 152 -4.07 -23.56 -4.64
C ASP A 152 -4.84 -22.49 -3.83
N THR A 153 -4.55 -22.40 -2.53
CA THR A 153 -5.26 -21.51 -1.61
C THR A 153 -4.64 -20.11 -1.50
N THR A 154 -3.65 -19.76 -2.32
CA THR A 154 -2.88 -18.51 -2.24
C THR A 154 -3.78 -17.28 -2.25
N LEU A 155 -4.73 -17.19 -3.18
CA LEU A 155 -5.65 -16.06 -3.27
C LEU A 155 -6.59 -15.98 -2.06
N LEU A 156 -7.07 -17.14 -1.56
CA LEU A 156 -7.94 -17.19 -0.37
C LEU A 156 -7.19 -16.71 0.88
N LYS A 157 -5.91 -17.08 1.03
CA LYS A 157 -5.03 -16.57 2.09
C LYS A 157 -4.84 -15.06 2.01
N MET A 158 -4.65 -14.51 0.81
CA MET A 158 -4.56 -13.05 0.59
C MET A 158 -5.85 -12.30 0.96
N LEU A 159 -7.01 -12.94 0.78
CA LEU A 159 -8.33 -12.39 1.13
C LEU A 159 -8.72 -12.65 2.59
N GLY A 160 -7.88 -13.33 3.39
CA GLY A 160 -8.12 -13.64 4.80
C GLY A 160 -9.22 -14.69 5.03
N ARG A 161 -9.62 -15.46 4.01
CA ARG A 161 -10.74 -16.42 4.10
C ARG A 161 -10.36 -17.76 4.74
N ASP A 162 -9.09 -18.12 4.80
CA ASP A 162 -8.65 -19.36 5.41
C ASP A 162 -8.86 -19.41 6.93
N ALA A 163 -8.79 -18.25 7.61
CA ALA A 163 -9.06 -18.15 9.03
C ALA A 163 -10.51 -18.51 9.40
N ILE A 164 -11.46 -18.21 8.53
CA ILE A 164 -12.90 -18.49 8.71
C ILE A 164 -13.16 -19.99 8.54
N SER A 165 -12.55 -20.63 7.55
CA SER A 165 -12.70 -22.08 7.30
C SER A 165 -12.12 -22.93 8.43
N ALA A 166 -10.95 -22.57 8.94
CA ALA A 166 -10.31 -23.26 10.06
C ALA A 166 -11.11 -23.12 11.38
N SER A 167 -11.72 -21.94 11.62
CA SER A 167 -12.58 -21.69 12.79
C SER A 167 -13.83 -22.57 12.74
N ASN A 168 -14.51 -22.65 11.61
CA ASN A 168 -15.72 -23.44 11.44
C ASN A 168 -15.45 -24.94 11.59
N HIS A 169 -14.30 -25.43 11.11
CA HIS A 169 -13.92 -26.84 11.26
C HIS A 169 -13.64 -27.20 12.73
N THR A 170 -13.10 -26.27 13.49
CA THR A 170 -12.81 -26.49 14.94
C THR A 170 -14.09 -26.47 15.78
N ILE A 171 -15.06 -25.63 15.43
CA ILE A 171 -16.36 -25.57 16.08
C ILE A 171 -17.15 -26.86 15.84
N ASN A 172 -17.29 -27.28 14.56
CA ASN A 172 -18.00 -28.52 14.19
C ASN A 172 -17.36 -29.78 14.82
N LYS A 173 -16.03 -29.80 15.00
CA LYS A 173 -15.33 -30.94 15.62
C LYS A 173 -15.52 -30.98 17.14
N LYS A 174 -15.82 -29.85 17.79
CA LYS A 174 -16.20 -29.80 19.23
C LYS A 174 -17.64 -30.22 19.45
N GLU A 175 -18.55 -29.82 18.57
CA GLU A 175 -19.96 -30.19 18.64
C GLU A 175 -20.20 -31.69 18.36
N ALA A 176 -19.41 -32.30 17.48
CA ALA A 176 -19.50 -33.73 17.17
C ALA A 176 -18.92 -34.67 18.27
N LYS A 177 -18.35 -34.11 19.35
CA LYS A 177 -17.78 -34.87 20.48
C LYS A 177 -18.60 -34.76 21.77
N GLN A 178 -19.73 -34.05 21.73
CA GLN A 178 -20.74 -33.97 22.80
C GLN A 178 -21.92 -34.86 22.47
#